data_32a041f462d17e07688b8b7f6fa9d92f
#
_entry.id   32a041f462d17e07688b8b7f6fa9d92f
#
_cell.length_a   1.000
_cell.length_b   1.000
_cell.length_c   1.000
_cell.angle_alpha   90.00
_cell.angle_beta   90.00
_cell.angle_gamma   90.00
#
_symmetry.space_group_name_H-M   'P 1'
#
loop_
_entity.id
_entity.type
_entity.pdbx_description
1 polymer ?
#
loop_
_entity_poly.entity_id
_entity_poly.type
_entity_poly.pdbx_seq_one_letter_code
_entity_poly.pdbx_strand_id
1 'polypeptide(L)'
;MDFRRTLLVGVALTAVIVGGCTTGETSQASSGDMIQAPMFEVDPFWPKPLPNHWILGSTIGVDVDSRDHVWIIHRQTTFAANTEIGAAQDPPLSECCIPAPNILEFDADGNLVNSWGGPTEDGAYEWPQSNHGITIDHADNVWIGGNGQADAHVLKFTRNGEFLMQIGSSGARMTGMTNGRAIYEGGSNDTENFGRVAEIGFDADRNEMYLADGYLNKRIAVL
;
A
#
# COMPACT_ATOMS: atom_id res chain seq x y z
N MET A 1 33.23 33.20 87.16
CA MET A 1 32.32 32.72 88.23
C MET A 1 31.42 31.72 87.60
N ASP A 2 31.84 30.52 87.85
CA ASP A 2 31.11 29.39 88.48
C ASP A 2 29.97 28.77 87.63
N PHE A 3 30.31 27.59 87.23
CA PHE A 3 29.81 26.28 87.68
C PHE A 3 28.31 26.03 87.42
N ARG A 4 27.87 25.01 86.68
CA ARG A 4 27.93 23.57 87.00
C ARG A 4 27.51 22.66 85.83
N ARG A 5 28.20 21.57 85.73
CA ARG A 5 27.90 20.37 85.01
C ARG A 5 26.56 19.79 85.47
N THR A 6 25.78 19.29 84.57
CA THR A 6 24.92 18.16 84.85
C THR A 6 24.83 17.28 83.57
N LEU A 7 25.32 16.07 83.73
CA LEU A 7 25.32 14.98 82.85
C LEU A 7 23.91 14.34 82.93
N LEU A 8 23.21 14.22 81.81
CA LEU A 8 22.07 13.33 81.78
C LEU A 8 22.19 12.42 80.53
N VAL A 9 22.34 11.15 80.86
CA VAL A 9 22.34 10.00 80.00
C VAL A 9 20.89 9.82 79.41
N GLY A 10 20.72 9.99 78.15
CA GLY A 10 19.45 9.73 77.48
C GLY A 10 19.62 8.61 76.45
N VAL A 11 18.91 7.54 76.70
CA VAL A 11 18.87 6.29 76.00
C VAL A 11 18.45 6.53 74.50
N ALA A 12 19.31 6.13 73.61
CA ALA A 12 18.98 6.14 72.17
C ALA A 12 18.03 4.97 71.85
N LEU A 13 16.79 5.29 71.53
CA LEU A 13 15.83 4.35 70.98
C LEU A 13 16.02 4.30 69.48
N THR A 14 16.71 3.28 69.02
CA THR A 14 16.79 2.98 67.54
C THR A 14 15.49 2.40 67.06
N ALA A 15 14.69 3.22 66.40
CA ALA A 15 13.54 2.74 65.65
C ALA A 15 14.03 2.10 64.35
N VAL A 16 13.97 0.79 64.26
CA VAL A 16 14.17 0.05 63.00
C VAL A 16 12.89 0.19 62.16
N ILE A 17 12.98 1.03 61.16
CA ILE A 17 11.93 1.09 60.13
C ILE A 17 12.14 -0.12 59.23
N VAL A 18 11.35 -1.16 59.42
CA VAL A 18 11.20 -2.27 58.45
C VAL A 18 10.41 -1.72 57.27
N GLY A 19 11.14 -1.32 56.23
CA GLY A 19 10.53 -1.00 54.92
C GLY A 19 9.95 -2.26 54.36
N GLY A 20 8.62 -2.37 54.38
CA GLY A 20 7.89 -3.41 53.65
C GLY A 20 8.09 -3.19 52.17
N CYS A 21 8.86 -4.07 51.54
CA CYS A 21 8.78 -4.26 50.09
C CYS A 21 7.36 -4.74 49.76
N THR A 22 6.53 -3.84 49.29
CA THR A 22 5.32 -4.28 48.57
C THR A 22 5.81 -5.03 47.35
N THR A 23 5.69 -6.35 47.36
CA THR A 23 5.78 -7.19 46.17
C THR A 23 4.70 -6.72 45.23
N GLY A 24 5.12 -5.95 44.20
CA GLY A 24 4.23 -5.67 43.07
C GLY A 24 3.74 -7.01 42.54
N GLU A 25 2.43 -7.21 42.59
CA GLU A 25 1.80 -8.30 41.86
C GLU A 25 2.20 -8.12 40.40
N THR A 26 3.13 -8.95 39.95
CA THR A 26 3.32 -9.18 38.53
C THR A 26 2.00 -9.76 38.07
N SER A 27 1.20 -8.95 37.33
CA SER A 27 0.10 -9.43 36.53
C SER A 27 0.66 -10.55 35.66
N GLN A 28 0.44 -11.80 36.09
CA GLN A 28 0.56 -12.91 35.17
C GLN A 28 -0.50 -12.66 34.09
N ALA A 29 -0.04 -12.26 32.91
CA ALA A 29 -0.88 -12.31 31.73
C ALA A 29 -1.43 -13.75 31.69
N SER A 30 -2.75 -13.89 31.78
CA SER A 30 -3.39 -15.17 31.61
C SER A 30 -2.85 -15.76 30.33
N SER A 31 -2.40 -17.01 30.36
CA SER A 31 -2.14 -17.80 29.18
C SER A 31 -3.50 -18.07 28.51
N GLY A 32 -4.07 -17.01 27.90
CA GLY A 32 -5.12 -17.16 26.92
C GLY A 32 -4.56 -18.08 25.84
N ASP A 33 -5.34 -19.03 25.38
CA ASP A 33 -4.98 -19.97 24.35
C ASP A 33 -4.20 -19.23 23.26
N MET A 34 -2.90 -19.50 23.16
CA MET A 34 -2.08 -18.92 22.10
C MET A 34 -2.60 -19.51 20.81
N ILE A 35 -3.29 -18.67 20.04
CA ILE A 35 -3.70 -19.05 18.68
C ILE A 35 -2.41 -19.20 17.90
N GLN A 36 -2.13 -20.41 17.45
CA GLN A 36 -0.97 -20.68 16.60
C GLN A 36 -1.12 -19.88 15.32
N ALA A 37 -0.12 -19.05 15.01
CA ALA A 37 -0.09 -18.34 13.73
C ALA A 37 -0.09 -19.36 12.57
N PRO A 38 -0.81 -19.06 11.48
CA PRO A 38 -0.78 -19.94 10.31
C PRO A 38 0.64 -20.03 9.76
N MET A 39 1.01 -21.23 9.36
CA MET A 39 2.27 -21.49 8.65
C MET A 39 2.01 -21.38 7.16
N PHE A 40 2.86 -20.64 6.46
CA PHE A 40 2.76 -20.46 5.01
C PHE A 40 3.96 -21.11 4.33
N GLU A 41 3.70 -21.73 3.19
CA GLU A 41 4.71 -22.24 2.28
C GLU A 41 4.49 -21.63 0.90
N VAL A 42 5.57 -21.23 0.25
CA VAL A 42 5.49 -20.67 -1.12
C VAL A 42 5.24 -21.81 -2.10
N ASP A 43 4.16 -21.70 -2.89
CA ASP A 43 3.95 -22.56 -4.04
C ASP A 43 4.75 -22.01 -5.24
N PRO A 44 5.84 -22.67 -5.65
CA PRO A 44 6.66 -22.21 -6.76
C PRO A 44 6.01 -22.39 -8.14
N PHE A 45 4.86 -23.06 -8.21
CA PHE A 45 4.13 -23.33 -9.45
C PHE A 45 2.85 -22.49 -9.59
N TRP A 46 2.60 -21.60 -8.66
CA TRP A 46 1.52 -20.62 -8.74
C TRP A 46 2.09 -19.22 -9.06
N PRO A 47 1.52 -18.47 -10.03
CA PRO A 47 0.49 -18.88 -11.00
C PRO A 47 1.05 -19.78 -12.09
N LYS A 48 0.16 -20.37 -12.90
CA LYS A 48 0.55 -21.15 -14.07
C LYS A 48 1.23 -20.25 -15.11
N PRO A 49 2.04 -20.82 -16.02
CA PRO A 49 2.68 -20.05 -17.07
C PRO A 49 1.69 -19.19 -17.86
N LEU A 50 2.06 -17.94 -18.11
CA LEU A 50 1.24 -17.02 -18.88
C LEU A 50 1.16 -17.43 -20.36
N PRO A 51 0.02 -17.20 -21.02
CA PRO A 51 -0.14 -17.44 -22.44
C PRO A 51 0.64 -16.42 -23.27
N ASN A 52 0.68 -16.62 -24.60
CA ASN A 52 1.17 -15.66 -25.58
C ASN A 52 2.63 -15.20 -25.36
N HIS A 53 3.44 -15.98 -24.67
CA HIS A 53 4.80 -15.60 -24.29
C HIS A 53 4.83 -14.29 -23.47
N TRP A 54 3.80 -14.02 -22.70
CA TRP A 54 3.74 -12.85 -21.85
C TRP A 54 4.74 -12.91 -20.71
N ILE A 55 5.32 -11.74 -20.46
CA ILE A 55 6.21 -11.51 -19.29
C ILE A 55 5.66 -10.37 -18.44
N LEU A 56 5.99 -10.43 -17.17
CA LEU A 56 5.59 -9.42 -16.19
C LEU A 56 6.78 -8.48 -15.91
N GLY A 57 6.50 -7.18 -15.89
CA GLY A 57 7.37 -6.21 -15.25
C GLY A 57 7.23 -6.28 -13.73
N SER A 58 7.69 -5.24 -13.04
CA SER A 58 7.54 -5.18 -11.59
C SER A 58 6.06 -5.24 -11.20
N THR A 59 5.65 -6.31 -10.54
CA THR A 59 4.33 -6.43 -9.90
C THR A 59 4.34 -5.58 -8.64
N ILE A 60 3.46 -4.60 -8.56
CA ILE A 60 3.47 -3.56 -7.52
C ILE A 60 2.16 -3.46 -6.72
N GLY A 61 1.17 -4.24 -7.05
CA GLY A 61 -0.08 -4.34 -6.33
C GLY A 61 -0.69 -5.72 -6.50
N VAL A 62 -1.38 -6.18 -5.47
CA VAL A 62 -2.12 -7.43 -5.41
C VAL A 62 -3.36 -7.24 -4.55
N ASP A 63 -4.47 -7.80 -4.98
CA ASP A 63 -5.71 -7.90 -4.19
C ASP A 63 -6.45 -9.21 -4.50
N VAL A 64 -7.42 -9.54 -3.66
CA VAL A 64 -8.25 -10.76 -3.81
C VAL A 64 -9.71 -10.39 -3.79
N ASP A 65 -10.46 -10.85 -4.77
CA ASP A 65 -11.88 -10.56 -4.89
C ASP A 65 -12.78 -11.54 -4.12
N SER A 66 -14.09 -11.32 -4.21
CA SER A 66 -15.13 -12.13 -3.53
C SER A 66 -15.20 -13.59 -3.98
N ARG A 67 -14.46 -13.96 -5.05
CA ARG A 67 -14.40 -15.33 -5.62
C ARG A 67 -13.09 -16.02 -5.34
N ASP A 68 -12.25 -15.45 -4.44
CA ASP A 68 -10.87 -15.88 -4.19
C ASP A 68 -9.97 -15.80 -5.44
N HIS A 69 -10.30 -14.92 -6.40
CA HIS A 69 -9.42 -14.63 -7.52
C HIS A 69 -8.38 -13.60 -7.13
N VAL A 70 -7.15 -13.84 -7.51
CA VAL A 70 -6.02 -12.96 -7.24
C VAL A 70 -5.83 -11.99 -8.40
N TRP A 71 -5.85 -10.74 -8.09
CA TRP A 71 -5.62 -9.65 -9.02
C TRP A 71 -4.24 -9.06 -8.81
N ILE A 72 -3.51 -8.84 -9.90
CA ILE A 72 -2.23 -8.14 -9.86
C ILE A 72 -2.22 -6.97 -10.83
N ILE A 73 -1.43 -5.96 -10.49
CA ILE A 73 -1.05 -4.90 -11.41
C ILE A 73 0.46 -4.83 -11.51
N HIS A 74 0.98 -4.73 -12.74
CA HIS A 74 2.41 -4.64 -12.97
C HIS A 74 2.77 -3.46 -13.88
N ARG A 75 4.06 -3.10 -13.90
CA ARG A 75 4.58 -2.00 -14.71
C ARG A 75 5.33 -2.51 -15.91
N GLN A 76 4.77 -2.36 -17.09
CA GLN A 76 5.46 -2.65 -18.35
C GLN A 76 6.71 -1.77 -18.54
N THR A 77 6.69 -0.53 -18.05
CA THR A 77 7.80 0.42 -18.14
C THR A 77 9.07 -0.03 -17.44
N THR A 78 9.02 -1.04 -16.58
CA THR A 78 10.20 -1.56 -15.87
C THR A 78 11.08 -2.45 -16.74
N PHE A 79 10.63 -2.91 -17.88
CA PHE A 79 11.45 -3.65 -18.84
C PHE A 79 12.58 -2.79 -19.42
N ALA A 80 12.34 -1.49 -19.61
CA ALA A 80 13.35 -0.58 -20.16
C ALA A 80 14.64 -0.48 -19.31
N ALA A 81 14.58 -0.83 -18.04
CA ALA A 81 15.69 -0.80 -17.11
C ALA A 81 16.38 -2.17 -16.90
N ASN A 82 15.81 -3.25 -17.46
CA ASN A 82 16.18 -4.63 -17.18
C ASN A 82 16.60 -5.37 -18.47
N THR A 83 16.71 -6.68 -18.39
CA THR A 83 17.16 -7.58 -19.44
C THR A 83 16.19 -7.69 -20.62
N GLU A 84 14.91 -7.43 -20.40
CA GLU A 84 13.85 -7.63 -21.40
C GLU A 84 13.52 -6.35 -22.20
N ILE A 85 14.48 -5.48 -22.36
CA ILE A 85 14.31 -4.20 -23.06
C ILE A 85 13.78 -4.35 -24.49
N GLY A 86 14.12 -5.45 -25.17
CA GLY A 86 13.64 -5.75 -26.52
C GLY A 86 12.12 -6.01 -26.57
N ALA A 87 11.54 -6.54 -25.50
CA ALA A 87 10.10 -6.75 -25.39
C ALA A 87 9.32 -5.45 -25.16
N ALA A 88 9.95 -4.44 -24.57
CA ALA A 88 9.34 -3.15 -24.26
C ALA A 88 9.36 -2.14 -25.41
N GLN A 89 9.93 -2.48 -26.54
CA GLN A 89 9.98 -1.59 -27.73
C GLN A 89 8.71 -1.70 -28.57
N ASP A 90 8.41 -0.64 -29.32
CA ASP A 90 7.29 -0.61 -30.26
C ASP A 90 7.82 -0.29 -31.67
N PRO A 91 7.78 -1.25 -32.63
CA PRO A 91 7.39 -2.65 -32.42
C PRO A 91 8.41 -3.42 -31.57
N PRO A 92 7.99 -4.49 -30.85
CA PRO A 92 8.91 -5.32 -30.09
C PRO A 92 10.00 -5.93 -30.97
N LEU A 93 11.25 -5.85 -30.50
CA LEU A 93 12.41 -6.48 -31.17
C LEU A 93 12.74 -7.86 -30.59
N SER A 94 12.10 -8.24 -29.50
CA SER A 94 12.25 -9.55 -28.86
C SER A 94 11.38 -10.59 -29.55
N GLU A 95 11.99 -11.69 -29.99
CA GLU A 95 11.25 -12.84 -30.52
C GLU A 95 10.72 -13.77 -29.43
N CYS A 96 11.23 -13.64 -28.19
CA CYS A 96 10.90 -14.55 -27.08
C CYS A 96 9.57 -14.20 -26.41
N CYS A 97 9.25 -12.92 -26.32
CA CYS A 97 8.28 -12.49 -25.31
C CYS A 97 7.76 -11.07 -25.58
N ILE A 98 6.57 -10.84 -25.07
CA ILE A 98 5.92 -9.52 -25.09
C ILE A 98 5.38 -9.17 -23.70
N PRO A 99 5.25 -7.87 -23.38
CA PRO A 99 4.64 -7.45 -22.11
C PRO A 99 3.20 -7.94 -21.97
N ALA A 100 2.84 -8.49 -20.83
CA ALA A 100 1.45 -8.76 -20.50
C ALA A 100 0.66 -7.45 -20.37
N PRO A 101 -0.68 -7.45 -20.52
CA PRO A 101 -1.53 -6.34 -20.09
C PRO A 101 -1.26 -5.95 -18.62
N ASN A 102 -1.46 -4.67 -18.27
CA ASN A 102 -1.05 -4.17 -16.94
C ASN A 102 -1.78 -4.84 -15.77
N ILE A 103 -2.99 -5.33 -15.97
CA ILE A 103 -3.82 -5.98 -14.96
C ILE A 103 -4.09 -7.42 -15.41
N LEU A 104 -3.88 -8.35 -14.46
CA LEU A 104 -4.16 -9.77 -14.65
C LEU A 104 -4.97 -10.29 -13.47
N GLU A 105 -5.91 -11.18 -13.77
CA GLU A 105 -6.73 -11.89 -12.81
C GLU A 105 -6.50 -13.40 -12.94
N PHE A 106 -6.23 -14.03 -11.81
CA PHE A 106 -6.00 -15.47 -11.70
C PHE A 106 -7.06 -16.10 -10.81
N ASP A 107 -7.55 -17.26 -11.17
CA ASP A 107 -8.33 -18.08 -10.23
C ASP A 107 -7.44 -18.68 -9.12
N ALA A 108 -8.06 -19.29 -8.12
CA ALA A 108 -7.35 -19.90 -7.00
C ALA A 108 -6.37 -21.01 -7.43
N ASP A 109 -6.63 -21.66 -8.56
CA ASP A 109 -5.76 -22.68 -9.14
C ASP A 109 -4.58 -22.09 -9.96
N GLY A 110 -4.49 -20.76 -10.05
CA GLY A 110 -3.45 -20.03 -10.77
C GLY A 110 -3.66 -19.96 -12.29
N ASN A 111 -4.84 -20.25 -12.80
CA ASN A 111 -5.15 -20.02 -14.22
C ASN A 111 -5.41 -18.53 -14.43
N LEU A 112 -4.82 -17.97 -15.50
CA LEU A 112 -5.18 -16.64 -15.95
C LEU A 112 -6.61 -16.68 -16.51
N VAL A 113 -7.52 -15.90 -15.92
CA VAL A 113 -8.93 -15.84 -16.29
C VAL A 113 -9.34 -14.52 -16.95
N ASN A 114 -8.56 -13.45 -16.68
CA ASN A 114 -8.79 -12.14 -17.30
C ASN A 114 -7.49 -11.34 -17.40
N SER A 115 -7.44 -10.41 -18.39
CA SER A 115 -6.29 -9.52 -18.54
C SER A 115 -6.67 -8.28 -19.37
N TRP A 116 -6.30 -7.10 -18.90
CA TRP A 116 -6.58 -5.81 -19.56
C TRP A 116 -5.74 -4.68 -18.95
N GLY A 117 -6.00 -3.44 -19.37
CA GLY A 117 -5.40 -2.24 -18.82
C GLY A 117 -4.27 -1.68 -19.67
N GLY A 118 -3.98 -0.43 -19.40
CA GLY A 118 -3.07 0.41 -20.14
C GLY A 118 -3.73 1.70 -20.63
N PRO A 119 -2.97 2.56 -21.31
CA PRO A 119 -3.50 3.77 -21.92
C PRO A 119 -4.62 3.46 -22.92
N THR A 120 -5.57 4.37 -23.05
CA THR A 120 -6.64 4.31 -24.04
C THR A 120 -6.33 5.25 -25.20
N GLU A 121 -6.74 4.84 -26.42
CA GLU A 121 -6.54 5.66 -27.63
C GLU A 121 -7.58 6.79 -27.75
N ASP A 122 -8.76 6.61 -27.17
CA ASP A 122 -9.88 7.56 -27.25
C ASP A 122 -9.84 8.64 -26.18
N GLY A 123 -8.88 8.55 -25.23
CA GLY A 123 -8.73 9.53 -24.15
C GLY A 123 -9.85 9.48 -23.11
N ALA A 124 -10.58 8.37 -23.00
CA ALA A 124 -11.68 8.23 -22.04
C ALA A 124 -11.20 8.37 -20.59
N TYR A 125 -9.95 8.03 -20.32
CA TYR A 125 -9.29 8.18 -19.01
C TYR A 125 -7.79 8.42 -19.18
N GLU A 126 -7.15 8.85 -18.12
CA GLU A 126 -5.69 9.06 -18.07
C GLU A 126 -5.05 7.90 -17.32
N TRP A 127 -4.39 6.95 -18.04
CA TRP A 127 -3.67 5.87 -17.39
C TRP A 127 -2.48 6.41 -16.58
N PRO A 128 -2.27 5.98 -15.33
CA PRO A 128 -1.16 6.47 -14.52
C PRO A 128 0.21 6.26 -15.19
N GLN A 129 1.08 7.26 -15.11
CA GLN A 129 2.46 7.15 -15.61
C GLN A 129 3.22 6.02 -14.92
N SER A 130 2.94 5.83 -13.64
CA SER A 130 3.50 4.76 -12.82
C SER A 130 2.38 4.21 -11.95
N ASN A 131 1.58 3.30 -12.52
CA ASN A 131 0.52 2.62 -11.77
C ASN A 131 1.09 2.01 -10.48
N HIS A 132 0.29 2.04 -9.40
CA HIS A 132 0.69 1.57 -8.08
C HIS A 132 -0.36 0.59 -7.54
N GLY A 133 -1.03 0.82 -6.47
CA GLY A 133 -1.98 -0.13 -5.90
C GLY A 133 -3.12 -0.57 -6.84
N ILE A 134 -3.63 -1.75 -6.61
CA ILE A 134 -4.88 -2.27 -7.16
C ILE A 134 -5.76 -2.72 -6.01
N THR A 135 -7.04 -2.39 -6.06
CA THR A 135 -8.01 -2.79 -5.03
C THR A 135 -9.33 -3.16 -5.69
N ILE A 136 -9.94 -4.24 -5.22
CA ILE A 136 -11.23 -4.72 -5.70
C ILE A 136 -12.29 -4.31 -4.67
N ASP A 137 -13.27 -3.51 -5.11
CA ASP A 137 -14.36 -3.11 -4.22
C ASP A 137 -15.39 -4.23 -4.01
N HIS A 138 -16.30 -4.04 -3.06
CA HIS A 138 -17.33 -5.03 -2.71
C HIS A 138 -18.34 -5.32 -3.84
N ALA A 139 -18.30 -4.57 -4.94
CA ALA A 139 -19.08 -4.81 -6.15
C ALA A 139 -18.22 -5.39 -7.29
N ASP A 140 -17.03 -5.90 -6.97
CA ASP A 140 -16.03 -6.45 -7.90
C ASP A 140 -15.55 -5.43 -8.96
N ASN A 141 -15.60 -4.13 -8.69
CA ASN A 141 -14.94 -3.15 -9.53
C ASN A 141 -13.48 -2.99 -9.13
N VAL A 142 -12.67 -2.69 -10.12
CA VAL A 142 -11.22 -2.55 -9.98
C VAL A 142 -10.84 -1.09 -9.87
N TRP A 143 -10.13 -0.75 -8.80
CA TRP A 143 -9.59 0.58 -8.56
C TRP A 143 -8.08 0.58 -8.63
N ILE A 144 -7.53 1.60 -9.27
CA ILE A 144 -6.08 1.78 -9.39
C ILE A 144 -5.67 3.21 -9.07
N GLY A 145 -4.50 3.33 -8.47
CA GLY A 145 -3.82 4.60 -8.27
C GLY A 145 -2.47 4.64 -8.99
N GLY A 146 -1.73 5.73 -8.82
CA GLY A 146 -0.43 5.90 -9.41
C GLY A 146 0.50 6.76 -8.56
N ASN A 147 1.82 6.54 -8.73
CA ASN A 147 2.85 7.31 -8.06
C ASN A 147 3.87 7.97 -9.01
N GLY A 148 3.56 8.04 -10.29
CA GLY A 148 4.31 8.82 -11.26
C GLY A 148 4.26 10.31 -10.99
N GLN A 149 5.09 11.09 -11.68
CA GLN A 149 5.22 12.52 -11.36
C GLN A 149 3.92 13.30 -11.56
N ALA A 150 3.11 12.89 -12.54
CA ALA A 150 1.83 13.53 -12.84
C ALA A 150 0.60 12.80 -12.25
N ASP A 151 0.80 11.68 -11.55
CA ASP A 151 -0.31 10.85 -11.07
C ASP A 151 -1.02 11.54 -9.88
N ALA A 152 -2.09 12.26 -10.18
CA ALA A 152 -2.90 13.00 -9.22
C ALA A 152 -4.38 12.58 -9.28
N HIS A 153 -4.63 11.33 -9.68
CA HIS A 153 -5.96 10.78 -9.89
C HIS A 153 -6.01 9.29 -9.55
N VAL A 154 -7.21 8.77 -9.43
CA VAL A 154 -7.52 7.35 -9.34
C VAL A 154 -8.54 6.97 -10.39
N LEU A 155 -8.51 5.73 -10.85
CA LEU A 155 -9.40 5.18 -11.87
C LEU A 155 -10.22 4.05 -11.31
N LYS A 156 -11.46 3.93 -11.77
CA LYS A 156 -12.37 2.83 -11.51
C LYS A 156 -12.79 2.17 -12.80
N PHE A 157 -12.76 0.85 -12.81
CA PHE A 157 -13.21 0.02 -13.93
C PHE A 157 -14.16 -1.07 -13.44
N THR A 158 -14.96 -1.59 -14.37
CA THR A 158 -15.59 -2.89 -14.13
C THR A 158 -14.52 -3.98 -14.07
N ARG A 159 -14.89 -5.16 -13.57
CA ARG A 159 -14.04 -6.36 -13.61
C ARG A 159 -13.46 -6.64 -15.00
N ASN A 160 -14.20 -6.34 -16.05
CA ASN A 160 -13.82 -6.61 -17.44
C ASN A 160 -13.03 -5.47 -18.11
N GLY A 161 -12.65 -4.45 -17.34
CA GLY A 161 -11.85 -3.33 -17.83
C GLY A 161 -12.65 -2.21 -18.51
N GLU A 162 -13.98 -2.19 -18.39
CA GLU A 162 -14.78 -1.06 -18.86
C GLU A 162 -14.60 0.12 -17.91
N PHE A 163 -14.23 1.27 -18.44
CA PHE A 163 -14.03 2.49 -17.64
C PHE A 163 -15.34 2.97 -17.01
N LEU A 164 -15.31 3.27 -15.72
CA LEU A 164 -16.45 3.75 -14.96
C LEU A 164 -16.28 5.19 -14.50
N MET A 165 -15.11 5.53 -13.93
CA MET A 165 -14.88 6.88 -13.41
C MET A 165 -13.38 7.18 -13.19
N GLN A 166 -13.07 8.47 -13.23
CA GLN A 166 -11.80 9.04 -12.81
C GLN A 166 -12.08 10.11 -11.74
N ILE A 167 -11.32 10.08 -10.64
CA ILE A 167 -11.36 11.12 -9.61
C ILE A 167 -9.99 11.79 -9.58
N GLY A 168 -9.96 13.10 -9.74
CA GLY A 168 -8.74 13.87 -9.94
C GLY A 168 -8.30 13.92 -11.41
N SER A 169 -7.17 14.55 -11.68
CA SER A 169 -6.65 14.74 -13.03
C SER A 169 -5.13 14.65 -13.05
N SER A 170 -4.58 14.06 -14.11
CA SER A 170 -3.13 13.99 -14.30
C SER A 170 -2.51 15.40 -14.31
N GLY A 171 -1.38 15.55 -13.64
CA GLY A 171 -0.67 16.83 -13.56
C GLY A 171 -1.32 17.89 -12.68
N ALA A 172 -2.43 17.60 -12.00
CA ALA A 172 -3.05 18.54 -11.08
C ALA A 172 -2.04 19.01 -10.02
N ARG A 173 -2.07 20.31 -9.69
CA ARG A 173 -1.13 20.97 -8.76
C ARG A 173 0.35 20.90 -9.17
N MET A 174 0.66 20.47 -10.37
CA MET A 174 2.00 20.60 -10.94
C MET A 174 2.15 21.95 -11.61
N THR A 175 3.14 22.74 -11.19
CA THR A 175 3.36 24.10 -11.69
C THR A 175 4.61 24.24 -12.54
N GLY A 176 5.40 23.16 -12.65
CA GLY A 176 6.61 23.14 -13.47
C GLY A 176 7.51 21.95 -13.13
N MET A 177 8.76 22.05 -13.62
CA MET A 177 9.80 21.04 -13.39
C MET A 177 11.07 21.71 -12.87
N THR A 178 11.73 21.08 -11.90
CA THR A 178 13.06 21.49 -11.44
C THR A 178 13.95 20.27 -11.25
N ASN A 179 15.14 20.28 -11.85
CA ASN A 179 16.09 19.16 -11.79
C ASN A 179 15.45 17.79 -12.11
N GLY A 180 14.57 17.73 -13.10
CA GLY A 180 13.89 16.51 -13.53
C GLY A 180 12.76 16.06 -12.59
N ARG A 181 12.35 16.89 -11.62
CA ARG A 181 11.24 16.60 -10.70
C ARG A 181 10.14 17.64 -10.86
N ALA A 182 8.89 17.17 -10.77
CA ALA A 182 7.74 18.05 -10.78
C ALA A 182 7.74 18.96 -9.54
N ILE A 183 7.43 20.23 -9.76
CA ILE A 183 7.09 21.17 -8.69
C ILE A 183 5.61 20.96 -8.38
N TYR A 184 5.30 20.64 -7.13
CA TYR A 184 3.96 20.30 -6.68
C TYR A 184 3.48 21.33 -5.64
N GLU A 185 2.32 21.92 -5.87
CA GLU A 185 1.71 22.94 -5.01
C GLU A 185 0.42 22.47 -4.29
N GLY A 186 0.23 21.17 -4.16
CA GLY A 186 -0.82 20.58 -3.32
C GLY A 186 -0.37 20.44 -1.85
N GLY A 187 -1.16 19.71 -1.08
CA GLY A 187 -0.87 19.44 0.33
C GLY A 187 -1.99 18.72 1.04
N SER A 188 -1.83 18.48 2.34
CA SER A 188 -2.79 17.71 3.15
C SER A 188 -4.21 18.29 3.16
N ASN A 189 -4.37 19.56 2.86
CA ASN A 189 -5.65 20.26 2.82
C ASN A 189 -6.24 20.41 1.40
N ASP A 190 -5.64 19.80 0.38
CA ASP A 190 -6.21 19.83 -0.97
C ASP A 190 -7.48 18.99 -1.00
N THR A 191 -8.62 19.59 -1.31
CA THR A 191 -9.94 18.92 -1.33
C THR A 191 -10.36 18.46 -2.72
N GLU A 192 -9.55 18.74 -3.74
CA GLU A 192 -9.91 18.50 -5.13
C GLU A 192 -9.01 17.46 -5.81
N ASN A 193 -7.73 17.36 -5.38
CA ASN A 193 -6.73 16.59 -6.07
C ASN A 193 -5.93 15.69 -5.13
N PHE A 194 -5.38 14.65 -5.68
CA PHE A 194 -4.46 13.74 -4.97
C PHE A 194 -3.00 14.06 -5.27
N GLY A 195 -2.13 13.57 -4.39
CA GLY A 195 -0.68 13.68 -4.53
C GLY A 195 -0.02 12.30 -4.59
N ARG A 196 -0.34 11.51 -5.60
CA ARG A 196 0.16 10.15 -5.84
C ARG A 196 -0.43 9.14 -4.85
N VAL A 197 -1.60 8.62 -5.17
CA VAL A 197 -2.29 7.60 -4.37
C VAL A 197 -1.57 6.26 -4.50
N ALA A 198 -1.13 5.73 -3.37
CA ALA A 198 -0.39 4.47 -3.30
C ALA A 198 -1.30 3.26 -3.15
N GLU A 199 -2.38 3.40 -2.39
CA GLU A 199 -3.30 2.32 -2.04
C GLU A 199 -4.70 2.87 -1.80
N ILE A 200 -5.71 2.03 -1.99
CA ILE A 200 -7.13 2.35 -1.79
C ILE A 200 -7.73 1.22 -0.95
N GLY A 201 -8.50 1.59 0.08
CA GLY A 201 -9.24 0.65 0.90
C GLY A 201 -10.69 1.03 1.00
N PHE A 202 -11.56 0.07 1.29
CA PHE A 202 -13.01 0.28 1.39
C PHE A 202 -13.55 -0.19 2.74
N ASP A 203 -14.43 0.59 3.32
CA ASP A 203 -15.32 0.18 4.41
C ASP A 203 -16.75 0.11 3.84
N ALA A 204 -17.19 -1.11 3.54
CA ALA A 204 -18.52 -1.33 2.96
C ALA A 204 -19.65 -0.97 3.92
N ASP A 205 -19.44 -1.15 5.23
CA ASP A 205 -20.45 -0.86 6.24
C ASP A 205 -20.72 0.64 6.39
N ARG A 206 -19.67 1.46 6.18
CA ARG A 206 -19.77 2.91 6.23
C ARG A 206 -19.96 3.56 4.87
N ASN A 207 -19.82 2.78 3.81
CA ASN A 207 -19.76 3.28 2.42
C ASN A 207 -18.69 4.36 2.27
N GLU A 208 -17.51 4.09 2.81
CA GLU A 208 -16.35 4.99 2.76
C GLU A 208 -15.20 4.36 1.97
N MET A 209 -14.48 5.21 1.25
CA MET A 209 -13.26 4.88 0.57
C MET A 209 -12.08 5.64 1.20
N TYR A 210 -11.01 4.93 1.50
CA TYR A 210 -9.79 5.46 2.11
C TYR A 210 -8.65 5.41 1.10
N LEU A 211 -8.06 6.56 0.80
CA LEU A 211 -6.96 6.66 -0.16
C LEU A 211 -5.66 7.04 0.57
N ALA A 212 -4.64 6.19 0.44
CA ALA A 212 -3.30 6.48 0.92
C ALA A 212 -2.61 7.51 0.01
N ASP A 213 -2.99 8.78 0.17
CA ASP A 213 -2.49 9.94 -0.57
C ASP A 213 -1.23 10.50 0.11
N GLY A 214 -0.22 9.65 0.25
CA GLY A 214 0.90 9.84 1.16
C GLY A 214 2.13 10.49 0.56
N TYR A 215 2.44 10.31 -0.72
CA TYR A 215 3.70 10.75 -1.32
C TYR A 215 3.87 12.27 -1.29
N LEU A 216 2.86 13.02 -1.69
CA LEU A 216 2.93 14.48 -1.77
C LEU A 216 1.97 15.16 -0.78
N ASN A 217 0.74 14.66 -0.62
CA ASN A 217 -0.26 15.25 0.27
C ASN A 217 -0.12 14.81 1.73
N LYS A 218 0.60 13.70 2.02
CA LYS A 218 0.89 13.21 3.38
C LYS A 218 -0.37 13.02 4.23
N ARG A 219 -1.37 12.36 3.65
CA ARG A 219 -2.68 12.15 4.30
C ARG A 219 -3.30 10.80 3.91
N ILE A 220 -4.32 10.42 4.66
CA ILE A 220 -5.38 9.53 4.19
C ILE A 220 -6.55 10.41 3.80
N ALA A 221 -6.97 10.36 2.54
CA ALA A 221 -8.20 10.99 2.10
C ALA A 221 -9.36 10.00 2.29
N VAL A 222 -10.52 10.51 2.73
CA VAL A 222 -11.74 9.73 2.92
C VAL A 222 -12.83 10.31 2.03
N LEU A 223 -13.47 9.47 1.22
CA LEU A 223 -14.55 9.83 0.29
C LEU A 223 -15.78 8.97 0.55
#